data_b6e9e43cc5c8c4bce501e02f8bf18294
#
_entry.id   b6e9e43cc5c8c4bce501e02f8bf18294
#
_cell.length_a   1.000
_cell.length_b   1.000
_cell.length_c   1.000
_cell.angle_alpha   90.00
_cell.angle_beta   90.00
_cell.angle_gamma   90.00
#
_symmetry.space_group_name_H-M   'P 1'
#
loop_
_entity.id
_entity.type
_entity.pdbx_description
1 polymer ?
#
loop_
_entity_poly.entity_id
_entity_poly.type
_entity_poly.pdbx_seq_one_letter_code
_entity_poly.pdbx_strand_id
1 'polypeptide(L)'
;EDALIGQWVAPFIMAAINTKNIHRSNALLGHAYGTDFQYDEMMITGSGEQGKKMAEFVASTNPLVGDDVPQPGEGPSREAREAGNYDIWFIGTDADGNRLEASVGGDLDPGYGSTSRMIGESAVCLITDCPDLPGGVYTSAPAMGAKLIRRLLDNAGLTFKLES
;
A
#
# COMPACT_ATOMS: atom_id res chain seq x y z
N GLU A 1 -8.55 -13.22 -14.24
CA GLU A 1 -7.21 -13.74 -13.95
C GLU A 1 -6.19 -12.72 -14.47
N ASP A 2 -5.24 -12.37 -13.64
CA ASP A 2 -4.20 -11.41 -13.99
C ASP A 2 -3.10 -12.08 -14.82
N ALA A 3 -2.73 -11.47 -15.95
CA ALA A 3 -1.78 -12.06 -16.89
C ALA A 3 -0.31 -12.01 -16.40
N LEU A 4 0.04 -11.07 -15.51
CA LEU A 4 1.41 -10.91 -15.01
C LEU A 4 1.77 -11.97 -13.97
N ILE A 5 0.78 -12.41 -13.18
CA ILE A 5 1.00 -13.31 -12.04
C ILE A 5 0.32 -14.68 -12.21
N GLY A 6 -0.55 -14.85 -13.20
CA GLY A 6 -1.28 -16.10 -13.43
C GLY A 6 -2.23 -16.49 -12.28
N GLN A 7 -2.69 -15.53 -11.52
CA GLN A 7 -3.62 -15.73 -10.40
C GLN A 7 -4.86 -14.86 -10.56
N TRP A 8 -5.92 -15.23 -9.89
CA TRP A 8 -7.12 -14.41 -9.81
C TRP A 8 -6.91 -13.26 -8.86
N VAL A 9 -7.43 -12.09 -9.25
CA VAL A 9 -7.38 -10.86 -8.48
C VAL A 9 -8.77 -10.24 -8.37
N ALA A 10 -8.99 -9.48 -7.32
CA ALA A 10 -10.22 -8.74 -7.09
C ALA A 10 -9.90 -7.24 -6.90
N PRO A 11 -10.88 -6.34 -7.12
CA PRO A 11 -10.71 -4.94 -6.84
C PRO A 11 -10.28 -4.69 -5.40
N PHE A 12 -9.31 -3.80 -5.20
CA PHE A 12 -8.91 -3.34 -3.89
C PHE A 12 -9.61 -2.01 -3.57
N ILE A 13 -10.29 -1.96 -2.43
CA ILE A 13 -11.16 -0.82 -2.09
C ILE A 13 -10.41 0.52 -2.04
N MET A 14 -9.15 0.52 -1.63
CA MET A 14 -8.34 1.73 -1.53
C MET A 14 -7.71 2.17 -2.85
N ALA A 15 -7.74 1.35 -3.89
CA ALA A 15 -7.12 1.63 -5.20
C ALA A 15 -7.56 2.99 -5.78
N ALA A 16 -8.85 3.33 -5.63
CA ALA A 16 -9.39 4.61 -6.13
C ALA A 16 -8.75 5.86 -5.49
N ILE A 17 -8.22 5.73 -4.27
CA ILE A 17 -7.54 6.79 -3.53
C ILE A 17 -6.03 6.68 -3.75
N ASN A 18 -5.48 5.48 -3.59
CA ASN A 18 -4.03 5.23 -3.66
C ASN A 18 -3.47 5.57 -5.05
N THR A 19 -4.18 5.20 -6.12
CA THR A 19 -3.80 5.53 -7.50
C THR A 19 -3.58 7.04 -7.69
N LYS A 20 -4.47 7.87 -7.15
CA LYS A 20 -4.33 9.33 -7.20
C LYS A 20 -3.10 9.82 -6.45
N ASN A 21 -2.81 9.23 -5.29
CA ASN A 21 -1.63 9.59 -4.49
C ASN A 21 -0.33 9.18 -5.17
N ILE A 22 -0.28 8.02 -5.84
CA ILE A 22 0.88 7.56 -6.60
C ILE A 22 1.13 8.46 -7.82
N HIS A 23 0.10 8.76 -8.61
CA HIS A 23 0.25 9.70 -9.73
C HIS A 23 0.62 11.12 -9.27
N ARG A 24 0.08 11.58 -8.12
CA ARG A 24 0.49 12.85 -7.52
C ARG A 24 1.96 12.82 -7.11
N SER A 25 2.43 11.70 -6.54
CA SER A 25 3.84 11.52 -6.20
C SER A 25 4.73 11.58 -7.44
N ASN A 26 4.36 10.90 -8.52
CA ASN A 26 5.09 10.95 -9.79
C ASN A 26 5.19 12.38 -10.33
N ALA A 27 4.08 13.13 -10.34
CA ALA A 27 4.08 14.53 -10.78
C ALA A 27 4.99 15.43 -9.91
N LEU A 28 4.95 15.28 -8.58
CA LEU A 28 5.79 16.03 -7.65
C LEU A 28 7.28 15.69 -7.77
N LEU A 29 7.60 14.47 -8.22
CA LEU A 29 8.97 14.01 -8.50
C LEU A 29 9.43 14.34 -9.94
N GLY A 30 8.71 15.21 -10.66
CA GLY A 30 9.05 15.57 -12.03
C GLY A 30 8.90 14.43 -13.03
N HIS A 31 7.93 13.55 -12.80
CA HIS A 31 7.65 12.35 -13.59
C HIS A 31 8.81 11.32 -13.60
N ALA A 32 9.42 11.12 -12.43
CA ALA A 32 10.51 10.17 -12.28
C ALA A 32 10.14 8.71 -12.65
N TYR A 33 8.84 8.38 -12.62
CA TYR A 33 8.31 7.07 -13.04
C TYR A 33 7.88 7.03 -14.53
N GLY A 34 8.10 8.11 -15.29
CA GLY A 34 7.62 8.27 -16.66
C GLY A 34 6.36 9.13 -16.74
N THR A 35 6.15 9.78 -17.89
CA THR A 35 4.94 10.56 -18.19
C THR A 35 3.76 9.68 -18.61
N ASP A 36 4.04 8.48 -19.06
CA ASP A 36 3.13 7.41 -19.48
C ASP A 36 2.95 6.32 -18.43
N PHE A 37 3.47 6.55 -17.20
CA PHE A 37 3.36 5.64 -16.07
C PHE A 37 1.92 5.25 -15.77
N GLN A 38 1.66 3.96 -15.73
CA GLN A 38 0.40 3.37 -15.34
C GLN A 38 0.55 2.67 -14.00
N TYR A 39 -0.47 2.74 -13.18
CA TYR A 39 -0.49 2.13 -11.84
C TYR A 39 -1.87 1.57 -11.53
N ASP A 40 -1.89 0.35 -11.00
CA ASP A 40 -3.09 -0.35 -10.57
C ASP A 40 -2.84 -1.10 -9.26
N GLU A 41 -3.90 -1.39 -8.51
CA GLU A 41 -3.86 -2.14 -7.26
C GLU A 41 -4.98 -3.16 -7.24
N MET A 42 -4.63 -4.40 -6.92
CA MET A 42 -5.57 -5.50 -6.81
C MET A 42 -5.29 -6.34 -5.56
N MET A 43 -6.30 -7.04 -5.11
CA MET A 43 -6.19 -8.07 -4.09
C MET A 43 -6.01 -9.44 -4.74
N ILE A 44 -4.94 -10.14 -4.42
CA ILE A 44 -4.71 -11.50 -4.89
C ILE A 44 -5.67 -12.45 -4.16
N THR A 45 -6.42 -13.24 -4.91
CA THR A 45 -7.41 -14.19 -4.38
C THR A 45 -7.01 -15.66 -4.59
N GLY A 46 -5.91 -15.91 -5.32
CA GLY A 46 -5.33 -17.22 -5.52
C GLY A 46 -5.52 -17.78 -6.92
N SER A 47 -5.18 -19.05 -7.10
CA SER A 47 -5.18 -19.71 -8.42
C SER A 47 -6.41 -20.60 -8.62
N GLY A 48 -6.72 -20.92 -9.87
CA GLY A 48 -7.76 -21.89 -10.27
C GLY A 48 -9.18 -21.47 -9.88
N GLU A 49 -10.08 -22.45 -9.84
CA GLU A 49 -11.51 -22.20 -9.55
C GLU A 49 -11.77 -21.62 -8.15
N GLN A 50 -10.94 -21.96 -7.18
CA GLN A 50 -11.09 -21.41 -5.83
C GLN A 50 -10.72 -19.93 -5.79
N GLY A 51 -9.62 -19.54 -6.43
CA GLY A 51 -9.23 -18.13 -6.58
C GLY A 51 -10.29 -17.33 -7.33
N LYS A 52 -10.86 -17.89 -8.40
CA LYS A 52 -11.96 -17.27 -9.15
C LYS A 52 -13.19 -16.99 -8.27
N LYS A 53 -13.66 -17.99 -7.54
CA LYS A 53 -14.83 -17.83 -6.65
C LYS A 53 -14.56 -16.77 -5.58
N MET A 54 -13.36 -16.73 -5.02
CA MET A 54 -12.98 -15.71 -4.05
C MET A 54 -12.95 -14.32 -4.70
N ALA A 55 -12.44 -14.17 -5.92
CA ALA A 55 -12.44 -12.92 -6.65
C ALA A 55 -13.86 -12.40 -6.91
N GLU A 56 -14.76 -13.28 -7.35
CA GLU A 56 -16.18 -12.97 -7.57
C GLU A 56 -16.87 -12.56 -6.27
N PHE A 57 -16.60 -13.24 -5.16
CA PHE A 57 -17.12 -12.90 -3.84
C PHE A 57 -16.65 -11.51 -3.40
N VAL A 58 -15.34 -11.23 -3.43
CA VAL A 58 -14.80 -9.92 -3.06
C VAL A 58 -15.36 -8.81 -3.95
N ALA A 59 -15.43 -9.02 -5.26
CA ALA A 59 -15.97 -8.04 -6.20
C ALA A 59 -17.47 -7.72 -5.98
N SER A 60 -18.22 -8.67 -5.43
CA SER A 60 -19.65 -8.50 -5.12
C SER A 60 -19.94 -7.96 -3.71
N THR A 61 -18.93 -7.92 -2.84
CA THR A 61 -19.07 -7.53 -1.43
C THR A 61 -18.60 -6.08 -1.23
N ASN A 62 -19.40 -5.28 -0.54
CA ASN A 62 -18.95 -3.97 -0.08
C ASN A 62 -18.57 -4.04 1.42
N PRO A 63 -17.28 -4.02 1.76
CA PRO A 63 -16.83 -4.17 3.14
C PRO A 63 -17.17 -2.96 4.04
N LEU A 64 -17.71 -1.88 3.47
CA LEU A 64 -18.14 -0.69 4.20
C LEU A 64 -19.64 -0.70 4.55
N VAL A 65 -20.35 -1.76 4.18
CA VAL A 65 -21.80 -1.89 4.39
C VAL A 65 -22.08 -3.24 5.02
N GLY A 66 -22.76 -3.24 6.17
CA GLY A 66 -23.17 -4.45 6.89
C GLY A 66 -23.40 -4.17 8.37
N ASP A 67 -24.00 -5.12 9.07
CA ASP A 67 -24.29 -5.01 10.50
C ASP A 67 -23.03 -5.13 11.38
N ASP A 68 -21.95 -5.70 10.82
CA ASP A 68 -20.67 -5.91 11.51
C ASP A 68 -19.66 -4.77 11.32
N VAL A 69 -20.06 -3.67 10.66
CA VAL A 69 -19.20 -2.51 10.48
C VAL A 69 -19.03 -1.78 11.81
N PRO A 70 -17.78 -1.57 12.30
CA PRO A 70 -17.55 -0.85 13.54
C PRO A 70 -18.18 0.55 13.53
N GLN A 71 -18.74 0.97 14.65
CA GLN A 71 -19.31 2.30 14.78
C GLN A 71 -18.18 3.37 14.76
N PRO A 72 -18.48 4.63 14.41
CA PRO A 72 -17.52 5.71 14.47
C PRO A 72 -16.83 5.81 15.82
N GLY A 73 -15.51 5.75 15.84
CA GLY A 73 -14.68 5.73 17.05
C GLY A 73 -14.37 4.33 17.60
N GLU A 74 -14.95 3.31 17.03
CA GLU A 74 -14.62 1.91 17.32
C GLU A 74 -13.61 1.37 16.28
N GLY A 75 -12.95 0.28 16.64
CA GLY A 75 -11.97 -0.40 15.77
C GLY A 75 -11.76 -1.84 16.23
N PRO A 76 -10.86 -2.58 15.58
CA PRO A 76 -10.54 -3.95 15.98
C PRO A 76 -9.95 -3.99 17.39
N SER A 77 -10.16 -5.10 18.10
CA SER A 77 -9.56 -5.31 19.42
C SER A 77 -8.03 -5.22 19.37
N ARG A 78 -7.41 -5.07 20.54
CA ARG A 78 -5.95 -5.04 20.61
C ARG A 78 -5.35 -6.35 20.08
N GLU A 79 -5.93 -7.47 20.46
CA GLU A 79 -5.49 -8.82 20.06
C GLU A 79 -5.60 -8.98 18.53
N ALA A 80 -6.68 -8.50 17.92
CA ALA A 80 -6.85 -8.54 16.47
C ALA A 80 -5.82 -7.68 15.74
N ARG A 81 -5.49 -6.48 16.27
CA ARG A 81 -4.46 -5.62 15.70
C ARG A 81 -3.06 -6.21 15.81
N GLU A 82 -2.75 -6.87 16.94
CA GLU A 82 -1.44 -7.48 17.19
C GLU A 82 -1.27 -8.82 16.46
N ALA A 83 -2.35 -9.52 16.13
CA ALA A 83 -2.32 -10.75 15.34
C ALA A 83 -2.34 -10.53 13.82
N GLY A 84 -2.63 -9.30 13.39
CA GLY A 84 -2.68 -8.95 11.98
C GLY A 84 -1.30 -8.91 11.34
N ASN A 85 -1.28 -9.07 10.04
CA ASN A 85 -0.11 -8.86 9.19
C ASN A 85 -0.57 -8.58 7.77
N TYR A 86 0.33 -8.09 6.93
CA TYR A 86 0.07 -7.91 5.50
C TYR A 86 1.37 -7.97 4.71
N ASP A 87 1.23 -8.28 3.44
CA ASP A 87 2.30 -8.22 2.45
C ASP A 87 1.76 -7.61 1.15
N ILE A 88 2.49 -6.66 0.60
CA ILE A 88 2.16 -5.99 -0.65
C ILE A 88 3.27 -6.30 -1.64
N TRP A 89 2.88 -6.93 -2.73
CA TRP A 89 3.79 -7.26 -3.82
C TRP A 89 3.69 -6.23 -4.92
N PHE A 90 4.80 -5.64 -5.29
CA PHE A 90 4.94 -4.66 -6.37
C PHE A 90 5.57 -5.33 -7.57
N ILE A 91 4.97 -5.15 -8.73
CA ILE A 91 5.48 -5.63 -10.01
C ILE A 91 5.55 -4.44 -10.94
N GLY A 92 6.75 -4.06 -11.33
CA GLY A 92 7.01 -3.05 -12.36
C GLY A 92 7.44 -3.71 -13.66
N THR A 93 6.90 -3.24 -14.77
CA THR A 93 7.32 -3.65 -16.12
C THR A 93 7.58 -2.42 -16.98
N ASP A 94 8.61 -2.47 -17.82
CA ASP A 94 8.88 -1.44 -18.81
C ASP A 94 8.39 -1.84 -20.22
N ALA A 95 8.56 -0.92 -21.18
CA ALA A 95 8.17 -1.15 -22.56
C ALA A 95 8.97 -2.25 -23.27
N ASP A 96 10.16 -2.57 -22.78
CA ASP A 96 11.03 -3.61 -23.30
C ASP A 96 10.74 -4.99 -22.70
N GLY A 97 9.79 -5.05 -21.74
CA GLY A 97 9.39 -6.27 -21.04
C GLY A 97 10.29 -6.63 -19.86
N ASN A 98 11.20 -5.75 -19.44
CA ASN A 98 11.94 -5.96 -18.22
C ASN A 98 10.98 -5.90 -17.02
N ARG A 99 11.23 -6.74 -16.02
CA ARG A 99 10.41 -6.86 -14.82
C ARG A 99 11.25 -6.64 -13.58
N LEU A 100 10.72 -5.84 -12.65
CA LEU A 100 11.27 -5.63 -11.32
C LEU A 100 10.19 -5.95 -10.29
N GLU A 101 10.57 -6.67 -9.25
CA GLU A 101 9.66 -7.04 -8.17
C GLU A 101 10.18 -6.55 -6.83
N ALA A 102 9.26 -6.08 -6.01
CA ALA A 102 9.53 -5.65 -4.65
C ALA A 102 8.37 -6.04 -3.73
N SER A 103 8.65 -6.18 -2.44
CA SER A 103 7.62 -6.37 -1.44
C SER A 103 7.74 -5.40 -0.27
N VAL A 104 6.59 -5.09 0.32
CA VAL A 104 6.48 -4.34 1.57
C VAL A 104 5.52 -5.07 2.49
N GLY A 105 6.02 -5.47 3.66
CA GLY A 105 5.22 -6.17 4.66
C GLY A 105 5.15 -5.41 5.97
N GLY A 106 4.15 -5.74 6.79
CA GLY A 106 4.00 -5.26 8.16
C GLY A 106 3.52 -6.35 9.11
N ASP A 107 3.94 -6.26 10.37
CA ASP A 107 3.73 -7.25 11.43
C ASP A 107 2.49 -6.98 12.30
N LEU A 108 1.65 -6.01 11.90
CA LEU A 108 0.39 -5.65 12.55
C LEU A 108 -0.71 -5.52 11.51
N ASP A 109 -1.96 -5.41 11.96
CA ASP A 109 -3.07 -5.13 11.06
C ASP A 109 -2.84 -3.85 10.24
N PRO A 110 -3.17 -3.85 8.95
CA PRO A 110 -2.90 -2.72 8.07
C PRO A 110 -3.80 -1.51 8.35
N GLY A 111 -4.97 -1.72 8.94
CA GLY A 111 -5.98 -0.68 9.12
C GLY A 111 -5.63 0.30 10.25
N TYR A 112 -5.21 -0.21 11.40
CA TYR A 112 -4.99 0.58 12.61
C TYR A 112 -3.61 0.33 13.21
N GLY A 113 -3.18 -0.91 13.40
CA GLY A 113 -1.94 -1.25 14.10
C GLY A 113 -0.72 -0.69 13.38
N SER A 114 -0.52 -1.10 12.13
CA SER A 114 0.60 -0.64 11.30
C SER A 114 0.45 0.84 10.91
N THR A 115 -0.75 1.27 10.51
CA THR A 115 -1.01 2.64 10.08
C THR A 115 -0.73 3.66 11.19
N SER A 116 -1.04 3.35 12.45
CA SER A 116 -0.74 4.26 13.57
C SER A 116 0.76 4.48 13.77
N ARG A 117 1.57 3.44 13.60
CA ARG A 117 3.04 3.55 13.63
C ARG A 117 3.56 4.33 12.42
N MET A 118 3.06 4.03 11.22
CA MET A 118 3.46 4.74 10.00
C MET A 118 3.19 6.23 10.05
N ILE A 119 2.02 6.66 10.54
CA ILE A 119 1.70 8.09 10.62
C ILE A 119 2.53 8.78 11.69
N GLY A 120 2.78 8.12 12.83
CA GLY A 120 3.66 8.63 13.88
C GLY A 120 5.09 8.86 13.36
N GLU A 121 5.68 7.87 12.71
CA GLU A 121 7.02 7.98 12.12
C GLU A 121 7.07 9.00 10.97
N SER A 122 6.00 9.16 10.21
CA SER A 122 5.91 10.20 9.17
C SER A 122 5.94 11.60 9.79
N ALA A 123 5.21 11.83 10.87
CA ALA A 123 5.21 13.12 11.58
C ALA A 123 6.60 13.43 12.15
N VAL A 124 7.24 12.47 12.80
CA VAL A 124 8.61 12.63 13.32
C VAL A 124 9.60 12.87 12.19
N CYS A 125 9.52 12.12 11.09
CA CYS A 125 10.37 12.31 9.90
C CYS A 125 10.30 13.73 9.34
N LEU A 126 9.10 14.27 9.20
CA LEU A 126 8.91 15.64 8.71
C LEU A 126 9.60 16.68 9.60
N ILE A 127 9.50 16.52 10.92
CA ILE A 127 10.03 17.50 11.88
C ILE A 127 11.55 17.36 12.04
N THR A 128 12.06 16.12 12.11
CA THR A 128 13.46 15.87 12.49
C THR A 128 14.37 15.68 11.29
N ASP A 129 13.91 15.02 10.25
CA ASP A 129 14.76 14.60 9.13
C ASP A 129 14.57 15.47 7.88
N CYS A 130 13.47 16.23 7.80
CA CYS A 130 13.13 17.05 6.65
C CYS A 130 12.96 18.55 7.00
N PRO A 131 13.85 19.17 7.83
CA PRO A 131 13.68 20.56 8.29
C PRO A 131 13.72 21.57 7.14
N ASP A 132 14.39 21.25 6.05
CA ASP A 132 14.54 22.14 4.89
C ASP A 132 13.47 21.93 3.82
N LEU A 133 12.48 21.06 4.05
CA LEU A 133 11.39 20.85 3.11
C LEU A 133 10.56 22.14 2.99
N PRO A 134 10.44 22.73 1.79
CA PRO A 134 9.62 23.92 1.60
C PRO A 134 8.16 23.68 2.00
N GLY A 135 7.47 24.73 2.47
CA GLY A 135 6.03 24.64 2.72
C GLY A 135 5.26 24.26 1.47
N GLY A 136 4.28 23.36 1.60
CA GLY A 136 3.51 22.89 0.46
C GLY A 136 2.58 21.73 0.82
N VAL A 137 1.94 21.16 -0.22
CA VAL A 137 1.10 19.96 -0.11
C VAL A 137 1.79 18.81 -0.87
N TYR A 138 2.27 17.86 -0.11
CA TYR A 138 3.06 16.74 -0.61
C TYR A 138 2.38 15.39 -0.32
N THR A 139 2.72 14.40 -1.10
CA THR A 139 2.58 12.99 -0.72
C THR A 139 3.87 12.52 -0.03
N SER A 140 3.83 11.39 0.68
CA SER A 140 4.94 10.94 1.54
C SER A 140 6.26 10.70 0.80
N ALA A 141 6.21 10.12 -0.40
CA ALA A 141 7.42 9.82 -1.17
C ALA A 141 8.20 11.08 -1.59
N PRO A 142 7.59 12.10 -2.22
CA PRO A 142 8.28 13.36 -2.54
C PRO A 142 8.75 14.14 -1.31
N ALA A 143 8.01 14.06 -0.20
CA ALA A 143 8.37 14.81 1.00
C ALA A 143 9.55 14.19 1.76
N MET A 144 9.55 12.87 1.92
CA MET A 144 10.41 12.18 2.87
C MET A 144 11.31 11.09 2.25
N GLY A 145 10.83 10.43 1.18
CA GLY A 145 11.59 9.44 0.43
C GLY A 145 12.27 8.38 1.30
N ALA A 146 13.56 8.13 1.05
CA ALA A 146 14.37 7.14 1.75
C ALA A 146 14.48 7.39 3.27
N LYS A 147 14.29 8.62 3.74
CA LYS A 147 14.34 8.95 5.17
C LYS A 147 13.16 8.28 5.91
N LEU A 148 11.96 8.35 5.32
CA LEU A 148 10.80 7.67 5.88
C LEU A 148 10.95 6.14 5.81
N ILE A 149 11.43 5.59 4.70
CA ILE A 149 11.67 4.14 4.57
C ILE A 149 12.54 3.63 5.71
N ARG A 150 13.64 4.32 6.01
CA ARG A 150 14.53 3.96 7.13
C ARG A 150 13.81 3.95 8.47
N ARG A 151 13.03 4.99 8.75
CA ARG A 151 12.24 5.05 9.99
C ARG A 151 11.21 3.94 10.12
N LEU A 152 10.55 3.63 9.03
CA LEU A 152 9.54 2.56 9.00
C LEU A 152 10.17 1.18 9.24
N LEU A 153 11.37 0.95 8.69
CA LEU A 153 12.17 -0.26 8.97
C LEU A 153 12.59 -0.33 10.44
N ASP A 154 13.11 0.78 10.98
CA ASP A 154 13.71 0.79 12.32
C ASP A 154 12.67 0.80 13.44
N ASN A 155 11.51 1.43 13.24
CA ASN A 155 10.59 1.76 14.34
C ASN A 155 9.14 1.28 14.15
N ALA A 156 8.73 0.96 12.92
CA ALA A 156 7.31 0.67 12.63
C ALA A 156 7.02 -0.80 12.33
N GLY A 157 8.02 -1.68 12.33
CA GLY A 157 7.86 -3.11 12.05
C GLY A 157 7.58 -3.40 10.57
N LEU A 158 7.93 -2.49 9.66
CA LEU A 158 7.80 -2.71 8.22
C LEU A 158 9.06 -3.38 7.65
N THR A 159 8.86 -4.09 6.55
CA THR A 159 9.93 -4.65 5.71
C THR A 159 9.82 -4.10 4.30
N PHE A 160 10.95 -3.84 3.66
CA PHE A 160 11.05 -3.44 2.25
C PHE A 160 12.10 -4.32 1.60
N LYS A 161 11.73 -5.03 0.53
CA LYS A 161 12.63 -5.98 -0.15
C LYS A 161 12.55 -5.82 -1.65
N LEU A 162 13.67 -5.98 -2.32
CA LEU A 162 13.73 -6.30 -3.74
C LEU A 162 13.70 -7.81 -3.85
N GLU A 163 12.78 -8.35 -4.65
CA GLU A 163 12.57 -9.79 -4.79
C GLU A 163 13.33 -10.34 -6.01
N SER A 164 13.39 -9.61 -7.09
CA SER A 164 14.14 -10.00 -8.30
C SER A 164 14.37 -8.79 -9.23
#